data_fda461c3675b9b9617a4b669c960ca25
#
_entry.id   fda461c3675b9b9617a4b669c960ca25
#
_cell.length_a   1.000
_cell.length_b   1.000
_cell.length_c   1.000
_cell.angle_alpha   90.00
_cell.angle_beta   90.00
_cell.angle_gamma   90.00
#
_symmetry.space_group_name_H-M   'P 1'
#
loop_
_entity.id
_entity.type
_entity.pdbx_description
1 polymer ?
#
loop_
_entity_poly.entity_id
_entity_poly.type
_entity_poly.pdbx_seq_one_letter_code
_entity_poly.pdbx_strand_id
1 'polypeptide(L)'
;MSALSDRLPAFPWDKLEPYKKTAAAHPGGIVDLSVGTPVDPVPDLVQKALIAAADSPGYPTVWGTPELRDALTGWVERRLGARDVTHRHVLPIVGSKELVAWLPTQLGLGPGDRVAYPRLAYPTYEVGARLAGADHLVYSTTPGAGVPGPTELDPAGLRLLWLNSPSNPTGQVLPKEELRRIVAWAREHGVLVVSDECYLELGWEADPVSVLHPDVNGGSYEGIVAVHSLSKRSNLAGYRAAFLAGDPAVLGPLLEIRKHGGMMTSAPTQAAVVAALGDDTHVREQRERYAARRETLRGALLSHGFRIEHSEASLYLWATRDESCWTTVADLAERGILVAPGDFYGPAGADFVRVALTATDERVRAAVERLAG
;
A
#
# COMPACT_ATOMS: atom_id res chain seq x y z
N MET A 1 30.03 -16.05 -5.67
CA MET A 1 29.05 -15.10 -5.05
C MET A 1 27.71 -15.42 -5.65
N SER A 2 26.69 -15.75 -4.83
CA SER A 2 25.32 -15.86 -5.34
C SER A 2 24.84 -14.47 -5.78
N ALA A 3 24.09 -14.39 -6.89
CA ALA A 3 23.51 -13.14 -7.32
C ALA A 3 22.45 -12.68 -6.30
N LEU A 4 22.26 -11.37 -6.14
CA LEU A 4 21.21 -10.83 -5.25
C LEU A 4 19.83 -11.35 -5.64
N SER A 5 19.61 -11.54 -6.95
CA SER A 5 18.38 -12.13 -7.51
C SER A 5 18.08 -13.54 -6.97
N ASP A 6 19.10 -14.31 -6.61
CA ASP A 6 18.92 -15.70 -6.12
C ASP A 6 18.24 -15.76 -4.73
N ARG A 7 18.20 -14.63 -4.03
CA ARG A 7 17.49 -14.46 -2.75
C ARG A 7 16.00 -14.21 -2.92
N LEU A 8 15.56 -13.84 -4.12
CA LEU A 8 14.20 -13.41 -4.35
C LEU A 8 13.27 -14.59 -4.66
N PRO A 9 12.02 -14.57 -4.18
CA PRO A 9 11.01 -15.50 -4.62
C PRO A 9 10.68 -15.26 -6.10
N ALA A 10 10.13 -16.28 -6.78
CA ALA A 10 9.56 -16.08 -8.11
C ALA A 10 8.50 -14.98 -8.09
N PHE A 11 8.45 -14.17 -9.16
CA PHE A 11 7.47 -13.09 -9.24
C PHE A 11 6.06 -13.66 -9.35
N PRO A 12 5.18 -13.44 -8.35
CA PRO A 12 3.92 -14.19 -8.27
C PRO A 12 3.00 -13.98 -9.47
N TRP A 13 2.97 -12.78 -10.05
CA TRP A 13 2.10 -12.45 -11.19
C TRP A 13 2.40 -13.24 -12.47
N ASP A 14 3.61 -13.81 -12.61
CA ASP A 14 3.93 -14.65 -13.79
C ASP A 14 3.04 -15.90 -13.84
N LYS A 15 2.59 -16.41 -12.69
CA LYS A 15 1.66 -17.55 -12.59
C LYS A 15 0.26 -17.21 -13.11
N LEU A 16 -0.10 -15.94 -13.19
CA LEU A 16 -1.42 -15.48 -13.61
C LEU A 16 -1.56 -15.40 -15.15
N GLU A 17 -0.46 -15.43 -15.88
CA GLU A 17 -0.43 -15.24 -17.33
C GLU A 17 -1.33 -16.22 -18.12
N PRO A 18 -1.42 -17.54 -17.81
CA PRO A 18 -2.36 -18.44 -18.49
C PRO A 18 -3.82 -18.01 -18.33
N TYR A 19 -4.23 -17.63 -17.11
CA TYR A 19 -5.60 -17.18 -16.81
C TYR A 19 -5.92 -15.84 -17.47
N LYS A 20 -4.92 -14.96 -17.56
CA LYS A 20 -5.05 -13.70 -18.30
C LYS A 20 -5.32 -13.92 -19.78
N LYS A 21 -4.65 -14.90 -20.40
CA LYS A 21 -4.90 -15.29 -21.80
C LYS A 21 -6.32 -15.84 -21.98
N THR A 22 -6.78 -16.70 -21.08
CA THR A 22 -8.15 -17.22 -21.07
C THR A 22 -9.15 -16.08 -20.96
N ALA A 23 -8.99 -15.19 -19.99
CA ALA A 23 -9.89 -14.05 -19.79
C ALA A 23 -9.89 -13.09 -21.00
N ALA A 24 -8.74 -12.88 -21.64
CA ALA A 24 -8.62 -12.02 -22.81
C ALA A 24 -9.31 -12.61 -24.07
N ALA A 25 -9.48 -13.93 -24.13
CA ALA A 25 -10.15 -14.60 -25.25
C ALA A 25 -11.70 -14.46 -25.20
N HIS A 26 -12.26 -13.96 -24.09
CA HIS A 26 -13.69 -13.72 -23.98
C HIS A 26 -14.17 -12.70 -25.05
N PRO A 27 -15.30 -12.94 -25.76
CA PRO A 27 -15.76 -12.06 -26.86
C PRO A 27 -15.95 -10.59 -26.45
N GLY A 28 -16.32 -10.34 -25.20
CA GLY A 28 -16.45 -8.98 -24.64
C GLY A 28 -15.13 -8.40 -24.10
N GLY A 29 -13.97 -9.05 -24.36
CA GLY A 29 -12.67 -8.67 -23.84
C GLY A 29 -12.50 -8.91 -22.33
N ILE A 30 -11.30 -8.77 -21.83
CA ILE A 30 -10.96 -8.98 -20.42
C ILE A 30 -11.53 -7.88 -19.51
N VAL A 31 -12.02 -8.27 -18.34
CA VAL A 31 -12.23 -7.39 -17.18
C VAL A 31 -11.13 -7.70 -16.18
N ASP A 32 -10.10 -6.87 -16.11
CA ASP A 32 -8.96 -7.07 -15.20
C ASP A 32 -9.22 -6.38 -13.85
N LEU A 33 -9.50 -7.19 -12.82
CA LEU A 33 -9.68 -6.79 -11.43
C LEU A 33 -8.54 -7.34 -10.55
N SER A 34 -7.44 -7.79 -11.15
CA SER A 34 -6.31 -8.41 -10.43
C SER A 34 -5.33 -7.40 -9.85
N VAL A 35 -5.14 -6.26 -10.51
CA VAL A 35 -4.14 -5.24 -10.13
C VAL A 35 -4.80 -3.95 -9.69
N GLY A 36 -4.46 -3.48 -8.50
CA GLY A 36 -4.96 -2.19 -7.97
C GLY A 36 -4.31 -0.98 -8.65
N THR A 37 -4.31 -0.92 -9.97
CA THR A 37 -3.79 0.23 -10.74
C THR A 37 -4.94 1.16 -11.11
N PRO A 38 -4.89 2.45 -10.76
CA PRO A 38 -5.90 3.42 -11.16
C PRO A 38 -6.07 3.48 -12.67
N VAL A 39 -7.31 3.56 -13.13
CA VAL A 39 -7.69 3.67 -14.55
C VAL A 39 -8.38 4.99 -14.88
N ASP A 40 -8.82 5.72 -13.85
CA ASP A 40 -9.43 7.04 -14.01
C ASP A 40 -8.35 8.09 -14.33
N PRO A 41 -8.71 9.19 -15.02
CA PRO A 41 -7.76 10.23 -15.39
C PRO A 41 -7.05 10.85 -14.18
N VAL A 42 -5.83 11.29 -14.40
CA VAL A 42 -5.13 12.17 -13.46
C VAL A 42 -5.90 13.49 -13.38
N PRO A 43 -6.12 14.07 -12.18
CA PRO A 43 -6.86 15.33 -12.04
C PRO A 43 -6.23 16.46 -12.86
N ASP A 44 -7.06 17.29 -13.50
CA ASP A 44 -6.61 18.38 -14.39
C ASP A 44 -5.65 19.36 -13.70
N LEU A 45 -5.91 19.68 -12.41
CA LEU A 45 -5.03 20.56 -11.64
C LEU A 45 -3.61 20.00 -11.50
N VAL A 46 -3.50 18.69 -11.38
CA VAL A 46 -2.21 17.98 -11.26
C VAL A 46 -1.49 17.96 -12.62
N GLN A 47 -2.23 17.69 -13.72
CA GLN A 47 -1.66 17.73 -15.07
C GLN A 47 -1.15 19.13 -15.41
N LYS A 48 -1.92 20.19 -15.08
CA LYS A 48 -1.52 21.59 -15.28
C LYS A 48 -0.24 21.92 -14.51
N ALA A 49 -0.14 21.52 -13.25
CA ALA A 49 1.08 21.74 -12.45
C ALA A 49 2.29 21.02 -13.02
N LEU A 50 2.12 19.77 -13.47
CA LEU A 50 3.19 19.01 -14.14
C LEU A 50 3.69 19.73 -15.41
N ILE A 51 2.75 20.16 -16.27
CA ILE A 51 3.07 20.84 -17.54
C ILE A 51 3.77 22.18 -17.27
N ALA A 52 3.31 22.96 -16.29
CA ALA A 52 3.92 24.23 -15.92
C ALA A 52 5.36 24.07 -15.42
N ALA A 53 5.72 22.91 -14.84
CA ALA A 53 7.04 22.60 -14.36
C ALA A 53 7.87 21.75 -15.35
N ALA A 54 7.41 21.55 -16.58
CA ALA A 54 8.09 20.69 -17.57
C ALA A 54 9.48 21.21 -17.96
N ASP A 55 9.69 22.53 -18.02
CA ASP A 55 10.99 23.16 -18.26
C ASP A 55 11.81 23.22 -16.96
N SER A 56 12.43 22.11 -16.62
CA SER A 56 13.22 21.91 -15.39
C SER A 56 14.54 21.21 -15.71
N PRO A 57 15.53 21.92 -16.33
CA PRO A 57 16.77 21.30 -16.80
C PRO A 57 17.74 20.91 -15.68
N GLY A 58 17.57 21.46 -14.47
CA GLY A 58 18.44 21.20 -13.33
C GLY A 58 18.08 19.89 -12.58
N TYR A 59 19.05 19.32 -11.87
CA TYR A 59 18.80 18.19 -10.99
C TYR A 59 17.86 18.60 -9.84
N PRO A 60 16.77 17.83 -9.57
CA PRO A 60 15.94 18.09 -8.40
C PRO A 60 16.66 17.70 -7.11
N THR A 61 16.23 18.30 -6.00
CA THR A 61 16.76 17.90 -4.69
C THR A 61 16.05 16.65 -4.18
N VAL A 62 16.79 15.75 -3.53
CA VAL A 62 16.22 14.52 -2.93
C VAL A 62 15.24 14.85 -1.81
N TRP A 63 15.51 15.92 -1.05
CA TRP A 63 14.60 16.38 0.02
C TRP A 63 13.36 17.09 -0.51
N GLY A 64 13.31 17.36 -1.81
CA GLY A 64 12.25 18.13 -2.45
C GLY A 64 12.42 19.65 -2.29
N THR A 65 11.62 20.41 -3.03
CA THR A 65 11.61 21.87 -2.91
C THR A 65 10.99 22.32 -1.56
N PRO A 66 11.23 23.58 -1.13
CA PRO A 66 10.55 24.13 0.05
C PRO A 66 9.02 23.99 -0.04
N GLU A 67 8.43 24.30 -1.20
CA GLU A 67 6.99 24.24 -1.45
C GLU A 67 6.47 22.79 -1.32
N LEU A 68 7.24 21.79 -1.79
CA LEU A 68 6.87 20.40 -1.60
C LEU A 68 6.89 20.02 -0.12
N ARG A 69 7.92 20.41 0.62
CA ARG A 69 7.99 20.12 2.06
C ARG A 69 6.88 20.79 2.85
N ASP A 70 6.53 22.06 2.50
CA ASP A 70 5.38 22.77 3.09
C ASP A 70 4.06 22.04 2.77
N ALA A 71 3.88 21.57 1.54
CA ALA A 71 2.69 20.81 1.16
C ALA A 71 2.60 19.47 1.90
N LEU A 72 3.73 18.77 2.08
CA LEU A 72 3.78 17.50 2.81
C LEU A 72 3.47 17.70 4.30
N THR A 73 4.12 18.65 4.97
CA THR A 73 3.88 18.92 6.39
C THR A 73 2.46 19.39 6.65
N GLY A 74 1.95 20.33 5.83
CA GLY A 74 0.59 20.81 5.95
C GLY A 74 -0.47 19.73 5.69
N TRP A 75 -0.20 18.79 4.78
CA TRP A 75 -1.09 17.64 4.55
C TRP A 75 -1.07 16.68 5.75
N VAL A 76 0.11 16.35 6.29
CA VAL A 76 0.27 15.48 7.46
C VAL A 76 -0.48 16.04 8.66
N GLU A 77 -0.36 17.34 8.93
CA GLU A 77 -1.11 17.99 10.02
C GLU A 77 -2.62 17.99 9.76
N ARG A 78 -3.04 18.43 8.58
CA ARG A 78 -4.46 18.57 8.23
C ARG A 78 -5.20 17.25 8.13
N ARG A 79 -4.58 16.23 7.50
CA ARG A 79 -5.26 14.96 7.18
C ARG A 79 -5.02 13.87 8.21
N LEU A 80 -3.88 13.85 8.89
CA LEU A 80 -3.55 12.82 9.86
C LEU A 80 -3.76 13.29 11.32
N GLY A 81 -4.02 14.58 11.53
CA GLY A 81 -4.13 15.18 12.86
C GLY A 81 -2.80 15.23 13.63
N ALA A 82 -1.68 14.98 12.94
CA ALA A 82 -0.35 15.07 13.52
C ALA A 82 -0.04 16.51 13.97
N ARG A 83 0.84 16.70 14.94
CA ARG A 83 1.15 18.01 15.53
C ARG A 83 2.65 18.27 15.50
N ASP A 84 3.03 19.54 15.48
CA ASP A 84 4.42 20.00 15.54
C ASP A 84 5.31 19.39 14.42
N VAL A 85 4.70 19.20 13.24
CA VAL A 85 5.38 18.62 12.06
C VAL A 85 6.27 19.70 11.43
N THR A 86 7.53 19.39 11.22
CA THR A 86 8.49 20.25 10.52
C THR A 86 9.00 19.55 9.27
N HIS A 87 9.73 20.25 8.41
CA HIS A 87 10.35 19.65 7.21
C HIS A 87 11.22 18.41 7.53
N ARG A 88 11.78 18.31 8.75
CA ARG A 88 12.57 17.15 9.17
C ARG A 88 11.75 15.87 9.36
N HIS A 89 10.44 16.02 9.50
CA HIS A 89 9.50 14.90 9.68
C HIS A 89 8.94 14.36 8.36
N VAL A 90 9.37 14.88 7.21
CA VAL A 90 8.87 14.44 5.90
C VAL A 90 10.00 14.20 4.91
N LEU A 91 9.83 13.18 4.06
CA LEU A 91 10.80 12.81 3.03
C LEU A 91 10.07 12.29 1.77
N PRO A 92 10.14 12.99 0.62
CA PRO A 92 9.58 12.47 -0.62
C PRO A 92 10.39 11.27 -1.12
N ILE A 93 9.68 10.30 -1.73
CA ILE A 93 10.26 9.06 -2.24
C ILE A 93 9.71 8.71 -3.63
N VAL A 94 10.39 7.83 -4.36
CA VAL A 94 10.09 7.44 -5.75
C VAL A 94 9.05 6.31 -5.79
N GLY A 95 7.93 6.52 -5.09
CA GLY A 95 6.86 5.53 -4.89
C GLY A 95 7.10 4.59 -3.71
N SER A 96 6.01 4.17 -3.07
CA SER A 96 6.06 3.32 -1.87
C SER A 96 6.68 1.95 -2.10
N LYS A 97 6.48 1.34 -3.29
CA LYS A 97 7.06 0.03 -3.60
C LYS A 97 8.59 0.03 -3.58
N GLU A 98 9.21 1.06 -4.14
CA GLU A 98 10.67 1.20 -4.11
C GLU A 98 11.16 1.25 -2.68
N LEU A 99 10.54 2.10 -1.85
CA LEU A 99 10.89 2.21 -0.44
C LEU A 99 10.74 0.88 0.30
N VAL A 100 9.57 0.24 0.18
CA VAL A 100 9.29 -1.04 0.87
C VAL A 100 10.37 -2.08 0.55
N ALA A 101 10.79 -2.16 -0.73
CA ALA A 101 11.82 -3.10 -1.14
C ALA A 101 13.22 -2.75 -0.58
N TRP A 102 13.56 -1.47 -0.47
CA TRP A 102 14.91 -1.05 -0.14
C TRP A 102 15.08 -0.55 1.30
N LEU A 103 14.01 -0.32 2.04
CA LEU A 103 14.11 0.24 3.38
C LEU A 103 14.92 -0.63 4.34
N PRO A 104 14.74 -1.97 4.43
CA PRO A 104 15.56 -2.78 5.32
C PRO A 104 17.07 -2.66 5.01
N THR A 105 17.44 -2.64 3.72
CA THR A 105 18.84 -2.43 3.30
C THR A 105 19.33 -1.02 3.65
N GLN A 106 18.50 0.02 3.44
CA GLN A 106 18.85 1.41 3.78
C GLN A 106 18.96 1.64 5.29
N LEU A 107 18.28 0.83 6.10
CA LEU A 107 18.43 0.83 7.57
C LEU A 107 19.66 0.05 8.04
N GLY A 108 20.42 -0.56 7.11
CA GLY A 108 21.60 -1.35 7.43
C GLY A 108 21.29 -2.72 8.03
N LEU A 109 20.07 -3.23 7.85
CA LEU A 109 19.71 -4.56 8.33
C LEU A 109 20.44 -5.66 7.55
N GLY A 110 20.69 -6.77 8.21
CA GLY A 110 21.43 -7.90 7.65
C GLY A 110 21.26 -9.19 8.43
N PRO A 111 22.18 -10.14 8.28
CA PRO A 111 22.13 -11.42 9.00
C PRO A 111 22.07 -11.23 10.52
N GLY A 112 21.10 -11.89 11.16
CA GLY A 112 20.84 -11.78 12.61
C GLY A 112 19.79 -10.72 12.97
N ASP A 113 19.43 -9.81 12.03
CA ASP A 113 18.28 -8.93 12.19
C ASP A 113 17.02 -9.59 11.65
N ARG A 114 15.86 -9.23 12.22
CA ARG A 114 14.54 -9.73 11.81
C ARG A 114 13.61 -8.58 11.41
N VAL A 115 12.82 -8.84 10.36
CA VAL A 115 11.75 -7.95 9.87
C VAL A 115 10.42 -8.67 10.02
N ALA A 116 9.45 -8.05 10.70
CA ALA A 116 8.11 -8.63 10.84
C ALA A 116 7.09 -7.91 9.95
N TYR A 117 6.12 -8.67 9.41
CA TYR A 117 5.02 -8.15 8.60
C TYR A 117 3.76 -9.03 8.74
N PRO A 118 2.55 -8.55 8.37
CA PRO A 118 1.33 -9.35 8.49
C PRO A 118 1.41 -10.66 7.68
N ARG A 119 0.81 -11.74 8.18
CA ARG A 119 0.79 -13.04 7.48
C ARG A 119 0.03 -13.04 6.14
N LEU A 120 -0.91 -12.10 5.98
CA LEU A 120 -1.52 -11.72 4.71
C LEU A 120 -1.01 -10.34 4.36
N ALA A 121 -0.10 -10.24 3.40
CA ALA A 121 0.66 -9.02 3.20
C ALA A 121 1.01 -8.77 1.73
N TYR A 122 1.27 -7.51 1.44
CA TYR A 122 1.90 -7.14 0.19
C TYR A 122 3.27 -7.83 0.05
N PRO A 123 3.51 -8.65 -1.00
CA PRO A 123 4.69 -9.51 -1.09
C PRO A 123 6.04 -8.79 -1.00
N THR A 124 6.06 -7.48 -1.25
CA THR A 124 7.29 -6.71 -1.25
C THR A 124 7.90 -6.53 0.15
N TYR A 125 7.15 -6.72 1.25
CA TYR A 125 7.74 -6.69 2.60
C TYR A 125 8.76 -7.82 2.79
N GLU A 126 8.41 -9.04 2.37
CA GLU A 126 9.33 -10.18 2.36
C GLU A 126 10.53 -9.92 1.43
N VAL A 127 10.27 -9.40 0.24
CA VAL A 127 11.34 -9.05 -0.72
C VAL A 127 12.35 -8.09 -0.09
N GLY A 128 11.89 -7.08 0.64
CA GLY A 128 12.78 -6.13 1.33
C GLY A 128 13.67 -6.78 2.37
N ALA A 129 13.13 -7.68 3.20
CA ALA A 129 13.91 -8.43 4.18
C ALA A 129 14.97 -9.31 3.49
N ARG A 130 14.58 -10.04 2.44
CA ARG A 130 15.49 -10.89 1.66
C ARG A 130 16.59 -10.12 0.95
N LEU A 131 16.29 -8.94 0.39
CA LEU A 131 17.30 -8.07 -0.22
C LEU A 131 18.34 -7.61 0.79
N ALA A 132 17.94 -7.28 2.00
CA ALA A 132 18.84 -6.93 3.10
C ALA A 132 19.63 -8.14 3.63
N GLY A 133 19.17 -9.36 3.38
CA GLY A 133 19.73 -10.60 3.98
C GLY A 133 19.32 -10.78 5.43
N ALA A 134 18.27 -10.10 5.87
CA ALA A 134 17.66 -10.26 7.18
C ALA A 134 16.65 -11.42 7.18
N ASP A 135 16.44 -12.00 8.35
CA ASP A 135 15.36 -12.97 8.57
C ASP A 135 14.00 -12.25 8.60
N HIS A 136 12.94 -12.99 8.30
CA HIS A 136 11.60 -12.41 8.34
C HIS A 136 10.64 -13.27 9.15
N LEU A 137 9.69 -12.59 9.79
CA LEU A 137 8.62 -13.16 10.62
C LEU A 137 7.27 -12.70 10.11
N VAL A 138 6.27 -13.56 10.23
CA VAL A 138 4.89 -13.16 10.01
C VAL A 138 4.12 -13.11 11.31
N TYR A 139 3.20 -12.16 11.42
CA TYR A 139 2.28 -12.03 12.56
C TYR A 139 0.82 -11.99 12.08
N SER A 140 -0.11 -12.29 12.98
CA SER A 140 -1.54 -12.20 12.70
C SER A 140 -2.10 -10.85 13.17
N THR A 141 -2.96 -10.26 12.35
CA THR A 141 -3.82 -9.13 12.73
C THR A 141 -5.18 -9.59 13.25
N THR A 142 -5.44 -10.91 13.22
CA THR A 142 -6.69 -11.52 13.70
C THR A 142 -6.38 -12.31 14.99
N PRO A 143 -6.97 -11.96 16.14
CA PRO A 143 -6.80 -12.69 17.39
C PRO A 143 -7.20 -14.17 17.25
N GLY A 144 -6.44 -15.05 17.90
CA GLY A 144 -6.77 -16.49 17.94
C GLY A 144 -6.49 -17.25 16.65
N ALA A 145 -5.80 -16.67 15.69
CA ALA A 145 -5.51 -17.30 14.38
C ALA A 145 -4.37 -18.34 14.41
N GLY A 146 -3.91 -18.76 15.59
CA GLY A 146 -2.82 -19.72 15.73
C GLY A 146 -1.41 -19.19 15.39
N VAL A 147 -1.31 -17.90 15.10
CA VAL A 147 -0.06 -17.18 14.85
C VAL A 147 0.00 -15.98 15.81
N PRO A 148 1.16 -15.67 16.41
CA PRO A 148 1.30 -14.54 17.33
C PRO A 148 0.82 -13.22 16.73
N GLY A 149 0.22 -12.36 17.55
CA GLY A 149 -0.02 -10.97 17.22
C GLY A 149 1.28 -10.15 17.21
N PRO A 150 1.27 -8.91 16.71
CA PRO A 150 2.49 -8.11 16.60
C PRO A 150 3.18 -7.84 17.95
N THR A 151 2.42 -7.73 19.02
CA THR A 151 2.95 -7.52 20.38
C THR A 151 3.26 -8.83 21.13
N GLU A 152 3.04 -9.97 20.52
CA GLU A 152 3.35 -11.31 21.04
C GLU A 152 4.61 -11.89 20.40
N LEU A 153 5.22 -11.18 19.45
CA LEU A 153 6.46 -11.59 18.83
C LEU A 153 7.61 -11.54 19.82
N ASP A 154 8.53 -12.51 19.69
CA ASP A 154 9.82 -12.42 20.38
C ASP A 154 10.60 -11.22 19.83
N PRO A 155 10.92 -10.20 20.66
CA PRO A 155 11.61 -9.00 20.19
C PRO A 155 13.10 -9.22 19.90
N ALA A 156 13.70 -10.35 20.29
CA ALA A 156 15.12 -10.59 20.10
C ALA A 156 15.51 -10.53 18.61
N GLY A 157 16.39 -9.59 18.26
CA GLY A 157 16.82 -9.36 16.87
C GLY A 157 15.74 -8.68 15.97
N LEU A 158 14.53 -8.44 16.45
CA LEU A 158 13.50 -7.73 15.68
C LEU A 158 13.86 -6.25 15.59
N ARG A 159 14.06 -5.76 14.38
CA ARG A 159 14.48 -4.38 14.10
C ARG A 159 13.41 -3.55 13.42
N LEU A 160 12.54 -4.18 12.65
CA LEU A 160 11.54 -3.52 11.84
C LEU A 160 10.22 -4.29 11.90
N LEU A 161 9.14 -3.58 12.22
CA LEU A 161 7.77 -4.06 12.21
C LEU A 161 6.97 -3.27 11.16
N TRP A 162 6.59 -3.94 10.07
CA TRP A 162 5.67 -3.38 9.10
C TRP A 162 4.23 -3.49 9.59
N LEU A 163 3.52 -2.37 9.60
CA LEU A 163 2.07 -2.34 9.67
C LEU A 163 1.51 -2.02 8.28
N ASN A 164 0.30 -2.49 7.99
CA ASN A 164 -0.44 -2.11 6.79
C ASN A 164 -1.91 -1.93 7.13
N SER A 165 -2.32 -0.71 7.40
CA SER A 165 -3.68 -0.33 7.76
C SER A 165 -4.07 0.98 7.10
N PRO A 166 -5.07 0.94 6.20
CA PRO A 166 -5.83 -0.21 5.70
C PRO A 166 -5.00 -1.23 4.94
N SER A 167 -5.34 -2.50 5.09
CA SER A 167 -4.55 -3.62 4.59
C SER A 167 -4.72 -3.88 3.09
N ASN A 168 -3.66 -4.28 2.45
CA ASN A 168 -3.64 -5.02 1.20
C ASN A 168 -3.11 -6.44 1.49
N PRO A 169 -3.93 -7.50 1.34
CA PRO A 169 -5.09 -7.60 0.45
C PRO A 169 -6.46 -7.41 1.10
N THR A 170 -6.59 -7.50 2.43
CA THR A 170 -7.85 -7.76 3.12
C THR A 170 -8.78 -6.56 3.26
N GLY A 171 -8.25 -5.33 3.18
CA GLY A 171 -9.00 -4.11 3.49
C GLY A 171 -9.28 -3.90 4.98
N GLN A 172 -8.70 -4.74 5.85
CA GLN A 172 -8.83 -4.64 7.31
C GLN A 172 -8.24 -3.32 7.81
N VAL A 173 -8.91 -2.70 8.77
CA VAL A 173 -8.45 -1.51 9.49
C VAL A 173 -8.09 -1.88 10.92
N LEU A 174 -6.87 -1.58 11.33
CA LEU A 174 -6.47 -1.76 12.72
C LEU A 174 -7.12 -0.68 13.60
N PRO A 175 -7.79 -1.08 14.70
CA PRO A 175 -8.35 -0.12 15.65
C PRO A 175 -7.28 0.80 16.24
N LYS A 176 -7.64 2.05 16.53
CA LYS A 176 -6.74 3.05 17.14
C LYS A 176 -6.05 2.53 18.40
N GLU A 177 -6.78 1.84 19.26
CA GLU A 177 -6.25 1.27 20.50
C GLU A 177 -5.19 0.18 20.25
N GLU A 178 -5.39 -0.61 19.19
CA GLU A 178 -4.40 -1.62 18.78
C GLU A 178 -3.14 -0.97 18.24
N LEU A 179 -3.27 0.05 17.38
CA LEU A 179 -2.13 0.83 16.90
C LEU A 179 -1.33 1.45 18.07
N ARG A 180 -2.03 2.00 19.06
CA ARG A 180 -1.39 2.57 20.26
C ARG A 180 -0.63 1.51 21.05
N ARG A 181 -1.22 0.32 21.23
CA ARG A 181 -0.58 -0.81 21.93
C ARG A 181 0.67 -1.27 21.19
N ILE A 182 0.60 -1.39 19.88
CA ILE A 182 1.74 -1.81 19.05
C ILE A 182 2.87 -0.78 19.12
N VAL A 183 2.57 0.50 18.99
CA VAL A 183 3.57 1.57 19.09
C VAL A 183 4.26 1.60 20.46
N ALA A 184 3.49 1.45 21.54
CA ALA A 184 4.04 1.39 22.89
C ALA A 184 4.98 0.19 23.07
N TRP A 185 4.53 -1.00 22.66
CA TRP A 185 5.33 -2.23 22.71
C TRP A 185 6.61 -2.11 21.89
N ALA A 186 6.52 -1.58 20.66
CA ALA A 186 7.67 -1.44 19.79
C ALA A 186 8.74 -0.50 20.38
N ARG A 187 8.32 0.61 21.00
CA ARG A 187 9.23 1.53 21.70
C ARG A 187 9.93 0.87 22.88
N GLU A 188 9.19 0.11 23.69
CA GLU A 188 9.74 -0.63 24.83
C GLU A 188 10.86 -1.59 24.41
N HIS A 189 10.75 -2.15 23.19
CA HIS A 189 11.69 -3.14 22.66
C HIS A 189 12.69 -2.58 21.63
N GLY A 190 12.66 -1.27 21.37
CA GLY A 190 13.56 -0.63 20.38
C GLY A 190 13.31 -1.08 18.94
N VAL A 191 12.06 -1.45 18.61
CA VAL A 191 11.65 -1.88 17.29
C VAL A 191 11.10 -0.70 16.50
N LEU A 192 11.61 -0.46 15.29
CA LEU A 192 11.06 0.55 14.38
C LEU A 192 9.72 0.10 13.81
N VAL A 193 8.67 0.89 14.02
CA VAL A 193 7.38 0.70 13.35
C VAL A 193 7.36 1.48 12.04
N VAL A 194 7.09 0.79 10.93
CA VAL A 194 6.80 1.43 9.64
C VAL A 194 5.40 1.05 9.19
N SER A 195 4.51 2.05 9.18
CA SER A 195 3.09 1.89 8.82
C SER A 195 2.88 2.25 7.35
N ASP A 196 2.54 1.26 6.53
CA ASP A 196 2.11 1.50 5.15
C ASP A 196 0.63 1.92 5.15
N GLU A 197 0.42 3.22 4.98
CA GLU A 197 -0.88 3.89 5.04
C GLU A 197 -1.36 4.36 3.64
N CYS A 198 -0.91 3.67 2.58
CA CYS A 198 -1.23 4.05 1.19
C CYS A 198 -2.74 4.07 0.87
N TYR A 199 -3.58 3.48 1.71
CA TYR A 199 -5.04 3.41 1.56
C TYR A 199 -5.81 4.19 2.63
N LEU A 200 -5.12 5.02 3.44
CA LEU A 200 -5.72 5.69 4.61
C LEU A 200 -6.97 6.52 4.25
N GLU A 201 -7.00 7.15 3.07
CA GLU A 201 -8.12 7.98 2.63
C GLU A 201 -9.27 7.19 1.95
N LEU A 202 -9.19 5.86 1.96
CA LEU A 202 -10.16 4.95 1.32
C LEU A 202 -10.88 4.07 2.36
N GLY A 203 -11.39 4.70 3.41
CA GLY A 203 -12.27 4.09 4.38
C GLY A 203 -13.71 4.01 3.88
N TRP A 204 -14.40 2.88 4.09
CA TRP A 204 -15.79 2.63 3.69
C TRP A 204 -16.70 2.43 4.91
N GLU A 205 -16.38 1.45 5.73
CA GLU A 205 -17.12 1.02 6.93
C GLU A 205 -16.34 1.34 8.22
N ALA A 206 -15.09 1.78 8.09
CA ALA A 206 -14.23 2.21 9.19
C ALA A 206 -13.50 3.51 8.82
N ASP A 207 -13.15 4.30 9.83
CA ASP A 207 -12.31 5.50 9.68
C ASP A 207 -10.88 5.14 10.06
N PRO A 208 -9.99 4.94 9.07
CA PRO A 208 -8.59 4.62 9.35
C PRO A 208 -7.86 5.76 10.07
N VAL A 209 -7.05 5.42 11.05
CA VAL A 209 -6.24 6.39 11.82
C VAL A 209 -4.77 6.13 11.53
N SER A 210 -3.99 7.20 11.33
CA SER A 210 -2.55 7.13 11.15
C SER A 210 -1.82 6.83 12.46
N VAL A 211 -0.69 6.10 12.38
CA VAL A 211 0.23 5.97 13.53
C VAL A 211 0.81 7.31 13.98
N LEU A 212 0.74 8.35 13.14
CA LEU A 212 1.20 9.70 13.47
C LEU A 212 0.18 10.52 14.26
N HIS A 213 -1.06 10.03 14.42
CA HIS A 213 -2.08 10.71 15.21
C HIS A 213 -1.68 10.74 16.70
N PRO A 214 -1.84 11.87 17.43
CA PRO A 214 -1.43 12.01 18.84
C PRO A 214 -2.04 10.95 19.77
N ASP A 215 -3.28 10.54 19.51
CA ASP A 215 -3.96 9.49 20.29
C ASP A 215 -3.32 8.09 20.11
N VAL A 216 -2.51 7.91 19.07
CA VAL A 216 -1.78 6.66 18.80
C VAL A 216 -0.36 6.76 19.31
N ASN A 217 0.35 7.83 18.91
CA ASN A 217 1.79 7.96 19.18
C ASN A 217 2.13 8.64 20.51
N GLY A 218 1.12 9.14 21.25
CA GLY A 218 1.32 9.84 22.52
C GLY A 218 2.01 11.21 22.35
N GLY A 219 1.99 11.80 21.16
CA GLY A 219 2.62 13.08 20.85
C GLY A 219 4.11 12.98 20.51
N SER A 220 4.68 11.78 20.37
CA SER A 220 6.08 11.57 19.96
C SER A 220 6.16 10.82 18.63
N TYR A 221 7.10 11.19 17.76
CA TYR A 221 7.40 10.49 16.51
C TYR A 221 8.51 9.43 16.67
N GLU A 222 9.11 9.32 17.84
CA GLU A 222 10.21 8.39 18.11
C GLU A 222 9.85 6.96 17.72
N GLY A 223 10.69 6.33 16.91
CA GLY A 223 10.56 4.94 16.47
C GLY A 223 9.39 4.67 15.53
N ILE A 224 8.75 5.68 14.95
CA ILE A 224 7.64 5.50 14.01
C ILE A 224 7.83 6.27 12.70
N VAL A 225 7.49 5.60 11.60
CA VAL A 225 7.43 6.19 10.26
C VAL A 225 6.15 5.72 9.55
N ALA A 226 5.42 6.64 8.94
CA ALA A 226 4.29 6.33 8.06
C ALA A 226 4.68 6.50 6.59
N VAL A 227 4.17 5.62 5.73
CA VAL A 227 4.35 5.65 4.27
C VAL A 227 3.04 6.05 3.61
N HIS A 228 3.05 7.14 2.86
CA HIS A 228 1.90 7.64 2.11
C HIS A 228 2.18 7.66 0.61
N SER A 229 1.15 7.39 -0.19
CA SER A 229 1.27 7.36 -1.65
C SER A 229 0.14 8.14 -2.32
N LEU A 230 0.49 8.90 -3.34
CA LEU A 230 -0.49 9.59 -4.18
C LEU A 230 -1.04 8.68 -5.29
N SER A 231 -0.53 7.46 -5.41
CA SER A 231 -0.93 6.51 -6.46
C SER A 231 -2.42 6.22 -6.46
N LYS A 232 -3.04 6.10 -5.27
CA LYS A 232 -4.44 5.66 -5.13
C LYS A 232 -5.40 6.81 -4.87
N ARG A 233 -5.00 7.76 -4.03
CA ARG A 233 -5.82 8.93 -3.69
C ARG A 233 -5.97 9.93 -4.85
N SER A 234 -4.95 10.01 -5.73
CA SER A 234 -4.85 11.05 -6.77
C SER A 234 -4.56 10.49 -8.16
N ASN A 235 -4.68 9.16 -8.37
CA ASN A 235 -4.41 8.48 -9.64
C ASN A 235 -2.99 8.69 -10.19
N LEU A 236 -1.98 8.85 -9.31
CA LEU A 236 -0.60 9.16 -9.68
C LEU A 236 0.34 7.93 -9.66
N ALA A 237 -0.16 6.73 -9.88
CA ALA A 237 0.66 5.53 -9.84
C ALA A 237 1.86 5.58 -10.81
N GLY A 238 1.65 6.10 -12.03
CA GLY A 238 2.69 6.28 -13.05
C GLY A 238 3.70 7.38 -12.73
N TYR A 239 3.35 8.35 -11.88
CA TYR A 239 4.22 9.47 -11.48
C TYR A 239 5.27 9.07 -10.44
N ARG A 240 5.11 7.91 -9.83
CA ARG A 240 6.00 7.43 -8.76
C ARG A 240 6.08 8.41 -7.58
N ALA A 241 4.94 8.96 -7.16
CA ALA A 241 4.83 9.96 -6.12
C ALA A 241 4.37 9.35 -4.79
N ALA A 242 5.24 9.44 -3.78
CA ALA A 242 4.99 8.98 -2.42
C ALA A 242 5.90 9.74 -1.44
N PHE A 243 5.68 9.61 -0.15
CA PHE A 243 6.51 10.21 0.88
C PHE A 243 6.46 9.44 2.19
N LEU A 244 7.47 9.66 3.01
CA LEU A 244 7.55 9.24 4.40
C LEU A 244 7.20 10.42 5.31
N ALA A 245 6.56 10.12 6.42
CA ALA A 245 6.42 11.05 7.54
C ALA A 245 6.69 10.34 8.87
N GLY A 246 7.33 11.00 9.83
CA GLY A 246 7.60 10.40 11.14
C GLY A 246 8.91 10.85 11.76
N ASP A 247 9.62 9.92 12.40
CA ASP A 247 10.80 10.17 13.19
C ASP A 247 11.96 10.80 12.41
N PRO A 248 12.38 12.04 12.72
CA PRO A 248 13.53 12.69 12.09
C PRO A 248 14.86 11.93 12.28
N ALA A 249 15.00 11.15 13.37
CA ALA A 249 16.20 10.35 13.61
C ALA A 249 16.31 9.18 12.62
N VAL A 250 15.19 8.73 12.05
CA VAL A 250 15.14 7.73 10.96
C VAL A 250 15.23 8.42 9.60
N LEU A 251 14.46 9.48 9.38
CA LEU A 251 14.36 10.13 8.06
C LEU A 251 15.65 10.86 7.66
N GLY A 252 16.41 11.41 8.61
CA GLY A 252 17.67 12.10 8.33
C GLY A 252 18.73 11.20 7.68
N PRO A 253 19.11 10.07 8.29
CA PRO A 253 20.01 9.09 7.66
C PRO A 253 19.49 8.55 6.32
N LEU A 254 18.21 8.27 6.19
CA LEU A 254 17.62 7.86 4.92
C LEU A 254 17.78 8.92 3.83
N LEU A 255 17.59 10.20 4.15
CA LEU A 255 17.82 11.30 3.21
C LEU A 255 19.26 11.29 2.71
N GLU A 256 20.26 11.12 3.58
CA GLU A 256 21.67 11.09 3.17
C GLU A 256 21.96 9.90 2.24
N ILE A 257 21.50 8.71 2.58
CA ILE A 257 21.65 7.52 1.73
C ILE A 257 21.01 7.75 0.35
N ARG A 258 19.81 8.31 0.33
CA ARG A 258 19.05 8.57 -0.90
C ARG A 258 19.71 9.64 -1.78
N LYS A 259 20.39 10.63 -1.20
CA LYS A 259 21.22 11.60 -1.93
C LYS A 259 22.35 10.90 -2.70
N HIS A 260 23.08 10.02 -2.04
CA HIS A 260 24.17 9.26 -2.68
C HIS A 260 23.64 8.26 -3.72
N GLY A 261 22.48 7.67 -3.49
CA GLY A 261 21.83 6.72 -4.40
C GLY A 261 21.10 7.37 -5.59
N GLY A 262 21.00 8.71 -5.65
CA GLY A 262 20.26 9.39 -6.72
C GLY A 262 18.74 9.13 -6.69
N MET A 263 18.19 8.76 -5.55
CA MET A 263 16.78 8.42 -5.38
C MET A 263 15.92 9.68 -5.19
N MET A 264 15.68 10.39 -6.27
CA MET A 264 15.00 11.70 -6.26
C MET A 264 13.77 11.71 -7.17
N THR A 265 12.71 12.37 -6.72
CA THR A 265 11.52 12.63 -7.52
C THR A 265 11.78 13.78 -8.49
N SER A 266 11.42 13.65 -9.76
CA SER A 266 11.62 14.69 -10.78
C SER A 266 10.91 16.00 -10.40
N ALA A 267 11.47 17.14 -10.82
CA ALA A 267 10.88 18.45 -10.50
C ALA A 267 9.43 18.61 -11.00
N PRO A 268 9.06 18.18 -12.23
CA PRO A 268 7.65 18.18 -12.63
C PRO A 268 6.74 17.35 -11.75
N THR A 269 7.22 16.17 -11.30
CA THR A 269 6.44 15.34 -10.35
C THR A 269 6.30 16.03 -9.00
N GLN A 270 7.35 16.71 -8.50
CA GLN A 270 7.26 17.46 -7.24
C GLN A 270 6.16 18.54 -7.30
N ALA A 271 6.11 19.31 -8.40
CA ALA A 271 5.05 20.31 -8.62
C ALA A 271 3.65 19.67 -8.68
N ALA A 272 3.52 18.54 -9.34
CA ALA A 272 2.28 17.75 -9.39
C ALA A 272 1.84 17.29 -7.99
N VAL A 273 2.78 16.86 -7.13
CA VAL A 273 2.51 16.47 -5.74
C VAL A 273 2.02 17.65 -4.91
N VAL A 274 2.65 18.83 -5.04
CA VAL A 274 2.21 20.06 -4.36
C VAL A 274 0.75 20.36 -4.71
N ALA A 275 0.39 20.36 -6.00
CA ALA A 275 -0.97 20.59 -6.44
C ALA A 275 -1.95 19.54 -5.90
N ALA A 276 -1.58 18.25 -5.93
CA ALA A 276 -2.43 17.16 -5.46
C ALA A 276 -2.66 17.20 -3.94
N LEU A 277 -1.66 17.60 -3.15
CA LEU A 277 -1.80 17.70 -1.70
C LEU A 277 -2.56 18.96 -1.26
N GLY A 278 -2.60 19.98 -2.11
CA GLY A 278 -3.34 21.22 -1.88
C GLY A 278 -4.85 21.13 -2.17
N ASP A 279 -5.31 20.03 -2.79
CA ASP A 279 -6.74 19.85 -3.15
C ASP A 279 -7.30 18.53 -2.61
N ASP A 280 -8.37 18.62 -1.84
CA ASP A 280 -9.10 17.48 -1.32
C ASP A 280 -10.36 17.14 -2.15
N THR A 281 -10.72 17.98 -3.13
CA THR A 281 -11.93 17.78 -3.94
C THR A 281 -11.79 16.57 -4.86
N HIS A 282 -10.70 16.49 -5.60
CA HIS A 282 -10.46 15.33 -6.48
C HIS A 282 -10.35 14.01 -5.70
N VAL A 283 -9.86 14.06 -4.46
CA VAL A 283 -9.76 12.86 -3.59
C VAL A 283 -11.15 12.36 -3.21
N ARG A 284 -12.04 13.31 -2.81
CA ARG A 284 -13.43 12.98 -2.48
C ARG A 284 -14.17 12.41 -3.69
N GLU A 285 -14.05 13.04 -4.87
CA GLU A 285 -14.66 12.56 -6.11
C GLU A 285 -14.16 11.15 -6.50
N GLN A 286 -12.85 10.92 -6.39
CA GLN A 286 -12.29 9.59 -6.68
C GLN A 286 -12.74 8.55 -5.67
N ARG A 287 -12.82 8.90 -4.38
CA ARG A 287 -13.34 8.02 -3.34
C ARG A 287 -14.80 7.65 -3.61
N GLU A 288 -15.63 8.60 -4.02
CA GLU A 288 -17.04 8.35 -4.39
C GLU A 288 -17.16 7.37 -5.57
N ARG A 289 -16.31 7.49 -6.61
CA ARG A 289 -16.26 6.53 -7.73
C ARG A 289 -15.90 5.13 -7.24
N TYR A 290 -14.88 5.00 -6.41
CA TYR A 290 -14.51 3.70 -5.84
C TYR A 290 -15.59 3.12 -4.93
N ALA A 291 -16.28 3.95 -4.14
CA ALA A 291 -17.40 3.52 -3.32
C ALA A 291 -18.54 2.93 -4.17
N ALA A 292 -18.93 3.58 -5.26
CA ALA A 292 -19.94 3.10 -6.18
C ALA A 292 -19.55 1.76 -6.83
N ARG A 293 -18.29 1.64 -7.29
CA ARG A 293 -17.75 0.38 -7.86
C ARG A 293 -17.70 -0.72 -6.83
N ARG A 294 -17.33 -0.39 -5.58
CA ARG A 294 -17.31 -1.33 -4.45
C ARG A 294 -18.70 -1.93 -4.21
N GLU A 295 -19.71 -1.10 -4.05
CA GLU A 295 -21.07 -1.58 -3.79
C GLU A 295 -21.58 -2.46 -4.94
N THR A 296 -21.31 -2.06 -6.18
CA THR A 296 -21.69 -2.81 -7.37
C THR A 296 -21.03 -4.18 -7.43
N LEU A 297 -19.70 -4.25 -7.26
CA LEU A 297 -18.95 -5.51 -7.29
C LEU A 297 -19.28 -6.38 -6.06
N ARG A 298 -19.39 -5.77 -4.88
CA ARG A 298 -19.77 -6.47 -3.64
C ARG A 298 -21.11 -7.17 -3.78
N GLY A 299 -22.11 -6.47 -4.26
CA GLY A 299 -23.45 -7.04 -4.49
C GLY A 299 -23.42 -8.21 -5.47
N ALA A 300 -22.71 -8.07 -6.59
CA ALA A 300 -22.58 -9.13 -7.59
C ALA A 300 -21.85 -10.37 -7.04
N LEU A 301 -20.73 -10.18 -6.33
CA LEU A 301 -19.99 -11.29 -5.72
C LEU A 301 -20.84 -12.05 -4.69
N LEU A 302 -21.52 -11.34 -3.79
CA LEU A 302 -22.41 -11.97 -2.81
C LEU A 302 -23.53 -12.77 -3.49
N SER A 303 -24.16 -12.23 -4.54
CA SER A 303 -25.19 -12.92 -5.32
C SER A 303 -24.67 -14.14 -6.08
N HIS A 304 -23.36 -14.18 -6.36
CA HIS A 304 -22.68 -15.30 -7.01
C HIS A 304 -22.02 -16.28 -6.03
N GLY A 305 -22.46 -16.29 -4.78
CA GLY A 305 -22.06 -17.25 -3.75
C GLY A 305 -20.72 -16.97 -3.08
N PHE A 306 -20.13 -15.78 -3.27
CA PHE A 306 -18.94 -15.38 -2.51
C PHE A 306 -19.32 -14.94 -1.12
N ARG A 307 -18.45 -15.20 -0.17
CA ARG A 307 -18.38 -14.56 1.13
C ARG A 307 -17.25 -13.52 1.09
N ILE A 308 -17.48 -12.35 1.65
CA ILE A 308 -16.49 -11.27 1.72
C ILE A 308 -16.10 -11.08 3.17
N GLU A 309 -14.81 -11.13 3.45
CA GLU A 309 -14.26 -10.88 4.78
C GLU A 309 -13.54 -9.53 4.82
N HIS A 310 -13.58 -8.88 5.97
CA HIS A 310 -13.00 -7.54 6.14
C HIS A 310 -13.53 -6.56 5.08
N SER A 311 -12.61 -5.92 4.33
CA SER A 311 -12.94 -4.97 3.25
C SER A 311 -13.59 -3.67 3.75
N GLU A 312 -13.31 -3.31 5.03
CA GLU A 312 -13.79 -2.07 5.65
C GLU A 312 -13.19 -0.81 5.02
N ALA A 313 -12.07 -0.99 4.32
CA ALA A 313 -11.32 0.08 3.65
C ALA A 313 -10.51 -0.46 2.46
N SER A 314 -9.62 0.35 1.89
CA SER A 314 -8.72 -0.03 0.78
C SER A 314 -9.42 -0.07 -0.58
N LEU A 315 -8.72 -0.57 -1.61
CA LEU A 315 -9.21 -0.70 -2.98
C LEU A 315 -9.61 -2.14 -3.34
N TYR A 316 -9.85 -3.00 -2.35
CA TYR A 316 -10.01 -4.42 -2.59
C TYR A 316 -11.20 -4.99 -1.84
N LEU A 317 -11.85 -5.97 -2.48
CA LEU A 317 -12.73 -6.92 -1.83
C LEU A 317 -11.96 -8.23 -1.65
N TRP A 318 -11.93 -8.74 -0.43
CA TRP A 318 -11.31 -10.01 -0.06
C TRP A 318 -12.39 -11.08 -0.01
N ALA A 319 -12.47 -11.90 -1.04
CA ALA A 319 -13.63 -12.75 -1.31
C ALA A 319 -13.23 -14.22 -1.42
N THR A 320 -14.14 -15.10 -0.99
CA THR A 320 -13.96 -16.56 -1.05
C THR A 320 -15.27 -17.26 -1.37
N ARG A 321 -15.18 -18.44 -1.99
CA ARG A 321 -16.24 -19.43 -2.11
C ARG A 321 -15.92 -20.69 -1.31
N ASP A 322 -15.00 -20.60 -0.34
CA ASP A 322 -14.50 -21.72 0.47
C ASP A 322 -13.90 -22.86 -0.38
N GLU A 323 -13.21 -22.48 -1.47
CA GLU A 323 -12.48 -23.36 -2.37
C GLU A 323 -11.09 -22.77 -2.68
N SER A 324 -10.21 -23.53 -3.31
CA SER A 324 -8.90 -23.02 -3.71
C SER A 324 -9.03 -21.74 -4.54
N CYS A 325 -8.24 -20.71 -4.22
CA CYS A 325 -8.19 -19.46 -4.96
C CYS A 325 -7.93 -19.68 -6.47
N TRP A 326 -7.18 -20.71 -6.84
CA TRP A 326 -6.89 -21.02 -8.24
C TRP A 326 -8.08 -21.64 -8.97
N THR A 327 -8.96 -22.38 -8.29
CA THR A 327 -10.24 -22.84 -8.83
C THR A 327 -11.13 -21.64 -9.14
N THR A 328 -11.25 -20.72 -8.21
CA THR A 328 -11.99 -19.48 -8.39
C THR A 328 -11.41 -18.60 -9.51
N VAL A 329 -10.08 -18.46 -9.59
CA VAL A 329 -9.41 -17.69 -10.67
C VAL A 329 -9.69 -18.32 -12.04
N ALA A 330 -9.65 -19.65 -12.15
CA ALA A 330 -9.93 -20.36 -13.41
C ALA A 330 -11.37 -20.13 -13.86
N ASP A 331 -12.35 -20.34 -12.98
CA ASP A 331 -13.77 -20.12 -13.29
C ASP A 331 -14.05 -18.67 -13.74
N LEU A 332 -13.53 -17.70 -13.01
CA LEU A 332 -13.71 -16.29 -13.37
C LEU A 332 -12.99 -15.92 -14.68
N ALA A 333 -11.83 -16.52 -14.95
CA ALA A 333 -11.11 -16.28 -16.21
C ALA A 333 -11.89 -16.79 -17.43
N GLU A 334 -12.60 -17.94 -17.33
CA GLU A 334 -13.50 -18.43 -18.40
C GLU A 334 -14.65 -17.47 -18.69
N ARG A 335 -15.08 -16.72 -17.68
CA ARG A 335 -16.07 -15.63 -17.81
C ARG A 335 -15.46 -14.31 -18.27
N GLY A 336 -14.16 -14.29 -18.60
CA GLY A 336 -13.44 -13.09 -19.00
C GLY A 336 -13.15 -12.11 -17.84
N ILE A 337 -13.16 -12.56 -16.60
CA ILE A 337 -12.86 -11.78 -15.40
C ILE A 337 -11.54 -12.28 -14.80
N LEU A 338 -10.57 -11.40 -14.61
CA LEU A 338 -9.29 -11.72 -13.98
C LEU A 338 -9.22 -11.12 -12.60
N VAL A 339 -8.93 -11.94 -11.58
CA VAL A 339 -8.73 -11.53 -10.18
C VAL A 339 -7.36 -12.02 -9.68
N ALA A 340 -6.86 -11.46 -8.59
CA ALA A 340 -5.60 -11.94 -8.01
C ALA A 340 -5.88 -13.09 -7.03
N PRO A 341 -5.18 -14.24 -7.15
CA PRO A 341 -5.28 -15.32 -6.18
C PRO A 341 -4.72 -14.88 -4.83
N GLY A 342 -5.35 -15.32 -3.76
CA GLY A 342 -4.99 -14.89 -2.42
C GLY A 342 -3.67 -15.46 -1.91
N ASP A 343 -3.21 -16.58 -2.45
CA ASP A 343 -1.92 -17.17 -2.11
C ASP A 343 -0.71 -16.26 -2.45
N PHE A 344 -0.90 -15.28 -3.36
CA PHE A 344 0.12 -14.24 -3.60
C PHE A 344 0.44 -13.39 -2.38
N TYR A 345 -0.44 -13.36 -1.40
CA TYR A 345 -0.34 -12.54 -0.19
C TYR A 345 0.05 -13.36 1.04
N GLY A 346 0.25 -14.65 0.87
CA GLY A 346 0.64 -15.59 1.90
C GLY A 346 -0.25 -16.83 1.93
N PRO A 347 0.23 -17.94 2.54
CA PRO A 347 -0.50 -19.23 2.54
C PRO A 347 -1.90 -19.15 3.15
N ALA A 348 -2.13 -18.23 4.08
CA ALA A 348 -3.45 -18.01 4.68
C ALA A 348 -4.49 -17.45 3.69
N GLY A 349 -4.08 -17.04 2.51
CA GLY A 349 -4.95 -16.57 1.43
C GLY A 349 -5.34 -17.65 0.42
N ALA A 350 -4.97 -18.91 0.63
CA ALA A 350 -5.13 -19.98 -0.35
C ALA A 350 -6.58 -20.21 -0.83
N ASP A 351 -7.58 -19.86 -0.01
CA ASP A 351 -8.99 -20.01 -0.32
C ASP A 351 -9.69 -18.69 -0.68
N PHE A 352 -8.92 -17.63 -0.88
CA PHE A 352 -9.43 -16.29 -1.16
C PHE A 352 -8.94 -15.75 -2.51
N VAL A 353 -9.69 -14.82 -3.07
CA VAL A 353 -9.26 -13.97 -4.17
C VAL A 353 -9.36 -12.51 -3.76
N ARG A 354 -8.45 -11.69 -4.31
CA ARG A 354 -8.52 -10.24 -4.16
C ARG A 354 -9.10 -9.61 -5.42
N VAL A 355 -10.21 -8.89 -5.28
CA VAL A 355 -10.92 -8.20 -6.35
C VAL A 355 -10.67 -6.70 -6.23
N ALA A 356 -10.04 -6.09 -7.23
CA ALA A 356 -9.71 -4.67 -7.21
C ALA A 356 -10.86 -3.79 -7.74
N LEU A 357 -11.01 -2.60 -7.15
CA LEU A 357 -12.02 -1.60 -7.56
C LEU A 357 -11.55 -0.71 -8.72
N THR A 358 -10.40 -0.98 -9.30
CA THR A 358 -9.69 -0.12 -10.25
C THR A 358 -9.96 -0.49 -11.72
N ALA A 359 -11.16 -0.90 -12.04
CA ALA A 359 -11.64 -1.00 -13.43
C ALA A 359 -12.56 0.19 -13.76
N THR A 360 -12.75 0.49 -15.05
CA THR A 360 -13.73 1.51 -15.48
C THR A 360 -15.16 1.08 -15.13
N ASP A 361 -16.08 2.04 -15.00
CA ASP A 361 -17.49 1.73 -14.68
C ASP A 361 -18.14 0.80 -15.72
N GLU A 362 -17.72 0.91 -16.98
CA GLU A 362 -18.13 -0.01 -18.05
C GLU A 362 -17.66 -1.44 -17.76
N ARG A 363 -16.39 -1.62 -17.39
CA ARG A 363 -15.81 -2.93 -17.09
C ARG A 363 -16.38 -3.52 -15.80
N VAL A 364 -16.69 -2.70 -14.81
CA VAL A 364 -17.40 -3.13 -13.59
C VAL A 364 -18.80 -3.68 -13.96
N ARG A 365 -19.56 -2.97 -14.79
CA ARG A 365 -20.87 -3.48 -15.29
C ARG A 365 -20.72 -4.79 -16.04
N ALA A 366 -19.73 -4.89 -16.92
CA ALA A 366 -19.45 -6.13 -17.66
C ALA A 366 -19.12 -7.30 -16.71
N ALA A 367 -18.37 -7.06 -15.61
CA ALA A 367 -18.11 -8.08 -14.59
C ALA A 367 -19.41 -8.56 -13.93
N VAL A 368 -20.30 -7.65 -13.56
CA VAL A 368 -21.60 -7.98 -12.94
C VAL A 368 -22.47 -8.82 -13.88
N GLU A 369 -22.59 -8.43 -15.14
CA GLU A 369 -23.34 -9.19 -16.16
C GLU A 369 -22.80 -10.61 -16.33
N ARG A 370 -21.47 -10.75 -16.38
CA ARG A 370 -20.79 -12.06 -16.52
C ARG A 370 -20.87 -12.94 -15.29
N LEU A 371 -20.98 -12.33 -14.12
CA LEU A 371 -21.25 -13.08 -12.87
C LEU A 371 -22.69 -13.57 -12.82
N ALA A 372 -23.66 -12.83 -13.38
CA ALA A 372 -25.08 -13.18 -13.35
C ALA A 372 -25.46 -14.30 -14.35
N GLY A 373 -24.71 -14.46 -15.44
CA GLY A 373 -24.92 -15.49 -16.50
C GLY A 373 -24.10 -16.73 -16.27
#